data_c479d2e97541eb332ec56d616c4da285
#
_entry.id   c479d2e97541eb332ec56d616c4da285
#
_cell.length_a   1.000
_cell.length_b   1.000
_cell.length_c   1.000
_cell.angle_alpha   90.00
_cell.angle_beta   90.00
_cell.angle_gamma   90.00
#
_symmetry.space_group_name_H-M   'P 1'
#
loop_
_entity.id
_entity.type
_entity.pdbx_description
1 polymer ?
#
loop_
_entity_poly.entity_id
_entity_poly.type
_entity_poly.pdbx_seq_one_letter_code
_entity_poly.pdbx_strand_id
1 'polypeptide(L)' 'MSESIRALAHVQKEIDKARQEQVEFLAASRVETYDEYKKVCGVIRGLNLADQIINDLVQRLERE' A
#
# COMPACT_ATOMS: atom_id res chain seq x y z
N MET A 1 -2.45 23.43 1.23
CA MET A 1 -2.38 22.06 1.76
C MET A 1 -1.37 22.03 2.90
N SER A 2 -1.71 21.40 4.01
CA SER A 2 -0.82 21.34 5.15
C SER A 2 0.38 20.42 4.87
N GLU A 3 1.47 20.65 5.60
CA GLU A 3 2.65 19.79 5.49
C GLU A 3 2.34 18.36 5.92
N SER A 4 1.47 18.19 6.91
CA SER A 4 1.09 16.86 7.38
C SER A 4 0.39 16.08 6.27
N ILE A 5 -0.54 16.73 5.56
CA ILE A 5 -1.25 16.09 4.46
C ILE A 5 -0.29 15.75 3.33
N ARG A 6 0.66 16.65 3.04
CA ARG A 6 1.65 16.41 2.00
C ARG A 6 2.57 15.24 2.35
N ALA A 7 2.98 15.17 3.61
CA ALA A 7 3.84 14.08 4.08
C ALA A 7 3.10 12.74 3.97
N LEU A 8 1.82 12.71 4.37
CA LEU A 8 1.02 11.49 4.29
C LEU A 8 0.77 11.08 2.85
N ALA A 9 0.56 12.05 1.96
CA ALA A 9 0.40 11.76 0.53
C ALA A 9 1.66 11.13 -0.05
N HIS A 10 2.82 11.56 0.40
CA HIS A 10 4.08 10.95 -0.01
C HIS A 10 4.17 9.49 0.46
N VAL A 11 3.79 9.24 1.71
CA VAL A 11 3.77 7.88 2.24
C VAL A 11 2.83 7.00 1.43
N GLN A 12 1.64 7.51 1.09
CA GLN A 12 0.69 6.76 0.27
C GLN A 12 1.27 6.41 -1.09
N LYS A 13 2.01 7.33 -1.69
CA LYS A 13 2.65 7.08 -2.97
C LYS A 13 3.68 5.94 -2.86
N GLU A 14 4.45 5.92 -1.77
CA GLU A 14 5.44 4.87 -1.56
C GLU A 14 4.78 3.53 -1.26
N ILE A 15 3.65 3.53 -0.55
CA ILE A 15 2.88 2.32 -0.31
C ILE A 15 2.33 1.78 -1.62
N ASP A 16 1.82 2.65 -2.48
CA ASP A 16 1.28 2.24 -3.78
C ASP A 16 2.37 1.62 -4.64
N LYS A 17 3.56 2.20 -4.61
CA LYS A 17 4.70 1.67 -5.35
C LYS A 17 5.09 0.28 -4.84
N ALA A 18 5.15 0.11 -3.52
CA ALA A 18 5.48 -1.18 -2.94
C ALA A 18 4.43 -2.23 -3.29
N ARG A 19 3.15 -1.85 -3.26
CA ARG A 19 2.07 -2.75 -3.62
C ARG A 19 2.17 -3.15 -5.09
N GLN A 20 2.44 -2.20 -5.96
CA GLN A 20 2.56 -2.45 -7.39
C GLN A 20 3.69 -3.43 -7.69
N GLU A 21 4.80 -3.31 -6.99
CA GLU A 21 5.92 -4.25 -7.14
C GLU A 21 5.51 -5.68 -6.80
N GLN A 22 4.68 -5.85 -5.77
CA GLN A 22 4.20 -7.17 -5.39
C GLN A 22 3.23 -7.73 -6.42
N VAL A 23 2.35 -6.88 -6.94
CA VAL A 23 1.40 -7.28 -7.98
C VAL A 23 2.15 -7.71 -9.24
N GLU A 24 3.17 -6.97 -9.62
CA GLU A 24 3.99 -7.31 -10.79
C GLU A 24 4.74 -8.61 -10.60
N PHE A 25 5.20 -8.87 -9.38
CA PHE A 25 5.86 -10.13 -9.05
C PHE A 25 4.92 -11.31 -9.31
N LEU A 26 3.66 -11.20 -8.87
CA LEU A 26 2.66 -12.23 -9.13
C LEU A 26 2.35 -12.36 -10.63
N ALA A 27 2.18 -11.22 -11.30
CA ALA A 27 1.83 -11.20 -12.72
C ALA A 27 2.94 -11.79 -13.59
N ALA A 28 4.19 -11.65 -13.16
CA ALA A 28 5.33 -12.20 -13.88
C ALA A 28 5.53 -13.71 -13.63
N SER A 29 4.64 -14.32 -12.87
CA SER A 29 4.69 -15.75 -12.55
C SER A 29 6.00 -16.16 -11.87
N ARG A 30 6.54 -15.29 -11.02
CA ARG A 30 7.77 -15.57 -10.29
C ARG A 30 7.55 -16.36 -9.02
N VAL A 31 6.28 -16.52 -8.64
CA VAL A 31 5.91 -17.30 -7.46
C VAL A 31 6.03 -18.79 -7.81
N GLU A 32 6.83 -19.50 -7.04
CA GLU A 32 7.10 -20.91 -7.31
C GLU A 32 6.31 -21.87 -6.44
N THR A 33 5.86 -21.41 -5.26
CA THR A 33 5.15 -22.27 -4.32
C THR A 33 3.87 -21.60 -3.85
N TYR A 34 2.93 -22.41 -3.36
CA TYR A 34 1.69 -21.92 -2.81
C TYR A 34 1.95 -21.07 -1.56
N ASP A 35 2.90 -21.47 -0.72
CA ASP A 35 3.24 -20.70 0.48
C ASP A 35 3.77 -19.31 0.12
N GLU A 36 4.61 -19.24 -0.90
CA GLU A 36 5.13 -17.97 -1.40
C GLU A 36 4.01 -17.11 -1.95
N TYR A 37 3.06 -17.69 -2.69
CA TYR A 37 1.89 -17.00 -3.20
C TYR A 37 1.08 -16.40 -2.04
N LYS A 38 0.81 -17.18 -1.01
CA LYS A 38 0.06 -16.71 0.14
C LYS A 38 0.77 -15.57 0.85
N LYS A 39 2.09 -15.67 0.97
CA LYS A 39 2.90 -14.64 1.60
C LYS A 39 2.78 -13.31 0.84
N VAL A 40 2.91 -13.34 -0.47
CA VAL A 40 2.81 -12.14 -1.30
C VAL A 40 1.42 -11.54 -1.19
N CYS A 41 0.38 -12.37 -1.23
CA CYS A 41 -1.01 -11.89 -1.07
C CYS A 41 -1.20 -11.21 0.29
N GLY A 42 -0.58 -11.77 1.34
CA GLY A 42 -0.63 -11.17 2.67
C GLY A 42 0.02 -9.81 2.71
N VAL A 43 1.16 -9.65 2.02
CA VAL A 43 1.83 -8.36 1.94
C VAL A 43 0.95 -7.33 1.25
N ILE A 44 0.31 -7.72 0.12
CA ILE A 44 -0.59 -6.82 -0.61
C ILE A 44 -1.77 -6.40 0.28
N ARG A 45 -2.36 -7.34 1.01
CA ARG A 45 -3.47 -7.03 1.92
C ARG A 45 -3.04 -6.08 3.02
N GLY A 46 -1.85 -6.29 3.58
CA GLY A 46 -1.31 -5.39 4.60
C GLY A 46 -1.07 -3.99 4.07
N LEU A 47 -0.55 -3.88 2.85
CA LEU A 47 -0.32 -2.57 2.23
C LEU A 47 -1.65 -1.87 1.92
N ASN A 48 -2.67 -2.62 1.49
CA ASN A 48 -4.00 -2.04 1.28
C ASN A 48 -4.60 -1.53 2.58
N LEU A 49 -4.44 -2.27 3.65
CA LEU A 49 -4.93 -1.86 4.96
C LEU A 49 -4.22 -0.60 5.45
N ALA A 50 -2.90 -0.55 5.30
CA ALA A 50 -2.12 0.62 5.69
C ALA A 50 -2.55 1.85 4.88
N ASP A 51 -2.76 1.68 3.59
CA ASP A 51 -3.20 2.77 2.73
C ASP A 51 -4.58 3.30 3.17
N GLN A 52 -5.49 2.40 3.52
CA GLN A 52 -6.82 2.78 4.00
C GLN A 52 -6.73 3.58 5.30
N ILE A 53 -5.88 3.14 6.23
CA ILE A 53 -5.69 3.83 7.50
C ILE A 53 -5.19 5.25 7.26
N ILE A 54 -4.21 5.39 6.38
CA ILE A 54 -3.63 6.69 6.08
C ILE A 54 -4.66 7.58 5.37
N ASN A 55 -5.42 7.01 4.44
CA ASN A 55 -6.45 7.76 3.73
C ASN A 55 -7.51 8.30 4.68
N ASP A 56 -7.92 7.50 5.67
CA ASP A 56 -8.87 7.94 6.68
C ASP A 56 -8.31 9.11 7.49
N LEU A 57 -7.02 9.05 7.83
CA LEU A 57 -6.38 10.13 8.56
C LEU A 57 -6.31 11.40 7.71
N VAL A 58 -5.96 11.28 6.44
CA VAL A 58 -5.90 12.43 5.53
C VAL A 58 -7.26 13.10 5.45
N GLN A 59 -8.34 12.32 5.32
CA GLN A 59 -9.68 12.86 5.25
C GLN A 59 -10.07 13.61 6.53
N ARG A 60 -9.66 13.09 7.68
CA ARG A 60 -9.92 13.76 8.96
C ARG A 60 -9.17 15.08 9.04
N LEU A 61 -7.91 15.11 8.60
CA LEU A 61 -7.12 16.33 8.61
C LEU A 61 -7.70 17.39 7.66
N GLU A 62 -8.25 16.97 6.53
CA GLU A 62 -8.88 17.88 5.59
C GLU A 62 -10.15 18.51 6.13
N ARG A 63 -10.84 17.83 7.04
CA ARG A 63 -12.06 18.38 7.67
C ARG A 63 -11.77 19.40 8.76
N GLU A 64 -10.58 19.40 9.29
CA GLU A 64 -10.18 20.34 10.31
C GLU A 64 -9.77 21.66 9.67
#